data_73c091a06b1bf41e5c7066d4ddd8e4e8
#
_entry.id   73c091a06b1bf41e5c7066d4ddd8e4e8
#
_cell.length_a   1.000
_cell.length_b   1.000
_cell.length_c   1.000
_cell.angle_alpha   90.00
_cell.angle_beta   90.00
_cell.angle_gamma   90.00
#
_symmetry.space_group_name_H-M   'P 1'
#
loop_
_entity.id
_entity.type
_entity.pdbx_description
1 polymer ?
#
loop_
_entity_poly.entity_id
_entity_poly.type
_entity_poly.pdbx_seq_one_letter_code
_entity_poly.pdbx_strand_id
1 'polypeptide(L)'
;METKINIADILKDKPVGLKFYSNTFGYISFNGVHKDKVYFFSEDTNAHSVKPNGKMYDGGECIIFPSKEMRDWEKFSWKKGDVLVNEDGSVYIIFEEFEDDAYTMFSGKYYYSKDGKKAYSYFRECDDVITEEFTLETEDAAKTYIKTIEERLGGKLNLETLEIEKQLEFKDGDIVMYGKSAAICRKIYKHTLSFYVSLNEMVGLLFADEVESSEEYRFATEEEKQQLFDALEKEGKAWDAEKKQIVDLKPKVELKPFDNVLVRHQKTEEWRANIFSHTDKTDEYLDYVCVNGRWEFCIPYEGNESLLGTTKDVEG
;
A
#
# COMPACT_ATOMS: atom_id res chain seq x y z
N MET A 1 24.23 9.51 34.47
CA MET A 1 23.35 10.64 34.76
C MET A 1 21.93 10.08 34.85
N GLU A 2 21.29 10.15 36.02
CA GLU A 2 19.88 9.76 36.09
C GLU A 2 19.08 10.69 35.16
N THR A 3 18.50 10.15 34.12
CA THR A 3 17.52 10.82 33.27
C THR A 3 16.37 11.21 34.17
N LYS A 4 16.21 12.51 34.44
CA LYS A 4 15.07 13.00 35.23
C LYS A 4 13.80 12.83 34.40
N ILE A 5 13.03 11.81 34.72
CA ILE A 5 11.71 11.57 34.11
C ILE A 5 10.86 12.83 34.26
N ASN A 6 10.31 13.30 33.16
CA ASN A 6 9.35 14.41 33.11
C ASN A 6 7.93 13.86 32.91
N ILE A 7 7.21 13.64 34.00
CA ILE A 7 5.86 13.11 33.98
C ILE A 7 4.88 14.08 33.27
N ALA A 8 5.12 15.39 33.36
CA ALA A 8 4.29 16.36 32.67
C ALA A 8 4.39 16.22 31.14
N ASP A 9 5.57 15.91 30.60
CA ASP A 9 5.75 15.66 29.15
C ASP A 9 5.06 14.34 28.73
N ILE A 10 5.12 13.31 29.55
CA ILE A 10 4.45 12.01 29.31
C ILE A 10 2.91 12.21 29.28
N LEU A 11 2.38 13.07 30.13
CA LEU A 11 0.94 13.23 30.34
C LEU A 11 0.29 14.35 29.54
N LYS A 12 1.06 15.22 28.88
CA LYS A 12 0.52 16.45 28.26
C LYS A 12 -0.58 16.17 27.22
N ASP A 13 -0.48 15.07 26.48
CA ASP A 13 -1.39 14.67 25.41
C ASP A 13 -2.36 13.55 25.84
N LYS A 14 -2.36 13.16 27.12
CA LYS A 14 -3.24 12.12 27.63
C LYS A 14 -4.61 12.70 27.98
N PRO A 15 -5.70 11.92 27.83
CA PRO A 15 -7.05 12.38 28.12
C PRO A 15 -7.25 12.68 29.62
N VAL A 16 -8.01 13.75 29.89
CA VAL A 16 -8.48 14.07 31.23
C VAL A 16 -9.40 12.94 31.74
N GLY A 17 -9.32 12.64 33.01
CA GLY A 17 -10.11 11.57 33.67
C GLY A 17 -9.36 10.23 33.78
N LEU A 18 -8.16 10.11 33.16
CA LEU A 18 -7.34 8.91 33.34
C LEU A 18 -7.09 8.64 34.83
N LYS A 19 -7.13 7.38 35.22
CA LYS A 19 -6.92 6.96 36.61
C LYS A 19 -5.44 6.65 36.83
N PHE A 20 -4.91 7.22 37.90
CA PHE A 20 -3.57 6.98 38.40
C PHE A 20 -3.60 6.63 39.87
N TYR A 21 -2.46 6.34 40.43
CA TYR A 21 -2.33 6.04 41.88
C TYR A 21 -1.38 7.04 42.53
N SER A 22 -1.69 7.39 43.76
CA SER A 22 -0.84 8.20 44.61
C SER A 22 -0.62 7.53 45.98
N ASN A 23 0.63 7.49 46.42
CA ASN A 23 0.95 7.01 47.77
C ASN A 23 0.29 7.83 48.88
N THR A 24 -0.08 9.10 48.60
CA THR A 24 -0.64 10.03 49.58
C THR A 24 -2.16 10.10 49.49
N PHE A 25 -2.74 9.99 48.26
CA PHE A 25 -4.14 10.28 48.01
C PHE A 25 -4.94 9.06 47.53
N GLY A 26 -4.32 7.86 47.45
CA GLY A 26 -4.97 6.69 46.84
C GLY A 26 -5.18 6.82 45.34
N TYR A 27 -6.32 6.39 44.82
CA TYR A 27 -6.64 6.57 43.40
C TYR A 27 -6.92 8.03 43.09
N ILE A 28 -6.38 8.51 42.02
CA ILE A 28 -6.49 9.91 41.56
C ILE A 28 -6.98 9.97 40.12
N SER A 29 -7.63 11.06 39.75
CA SER A 29 -8.10 11.30 38.39
C SER A 29 -7.35 12.45 37.78
N PHE A 30 -6.65 12.20 36.68
CA PHE A 30 -5.88 13.19 35.94
C PHE A 30 -6.76 14.33 35.43
N ASN A 31 -6.33 15.58 35.60
CA ASN A 31 -7.08 16.77 35.20
C ASN A 31 -6.32 17.64 34.17
N GLY A 32 -5.13 17.24 33.77
CA GLY A 32 -4.36 17.93 32.75
C GLY A 32 -2.99 18.42 33.23
N VAL A 33 -2.23 18.94 32.29
CA VAL A 33 -0.93 19.60 32.52
C VAL A 33 -1.06 21.10 32.23
N HIS A 34 -0.64 21.93 33.15
CA HIS A 34 -0.59 23.38 32.95
C HIS A 34 0.66 23.97 33.57
N LYS A 35 1.42 24.79 32.82
CA LYS A 35 2.69 25.38 33.25
C LYS A 35 3.63 24.34 33.89
N ASP A 36 3.82 23.22 33.20
CA ASP A 36 4.66 22.08 33.58
C ASP A 36 4.24 21.39 34.90
N LYS A 37 3.10 21.70 35.47
CA LYS A 37 2.54 20.99 36.62
C LYS A 37 1.47 20.01 36.17
N VAL A 38 1.47 18.83 36.80
CA VAL A 38 0.43 17.81 36.64
C VAL A 38 -0.66 18.05 37.65
N TYR A 39 -1.89 18.24 37.18
CA TYR A 39 -3.09 18.44 38.03
C TYR A 39 -3.93 17.18 38.07
N PHE A 40 -4.51 16.90 39.23
CA PHE A 40 -5.37 15.74 39.45
C PHE A 40 -6.40 16.00 40.56
N PHE A 41 -7.44 15.21 40.58
CA PHE A 41 -8.42 15.13 41.68
C PHE A 41 -8.18 13.88 42.49
N SER A 42 -8.23 14.01 43.81
CA SER A 42 -8.33 12.88 44.75
C SER A 42 -9.76 12.32 44.78
N GLU A 43 -9.96 11.17 45.43
CA GLU A 43 -11.31 10.56 45.54
C GLU A 43 -12.34 11.46 46.21
N ASP A 44 -11.91 12.31 47.12
CA ASP A 44 -12.74 13.34 47.78
C ASP A 44 -12.95 14.60 46.91
N THR A 45 -12.64 14.55 45.64
CA THR A 45 -12.79 15.60 44.66
C THR A 45 -11.94 16.87 44.87
N ASN A 46 -10.98 16.84 45.79
CA ASN A 46 -10.07 17.94 45.98
C ASN A 46 -9.04 18.03 44.84
N ALA A 47 -8.79 19.24 44.36
CA ALA A 47 -7.80 19.48 43.31
C ALA A 47 -6.38 19.61 43.92
N HIS A 48 -5.46 18.86 43.34
CA HIS A 48 -4.06 18.85 43.72
C HIS A 48 -3.16 19.07 42.50
N SER A 49 -1.90 19.40 42.74
CA SER A 49 -0.89 19.46 41.68
C SER A 49 0.48 19.01 42.16
N VAL A 50 1.23 18.43 41.26
CA VAL A 50 2.65 18.08 41.47
C VAL A 50 3.53 18.75 40.41
N LYS A 51 4.83 18.80 40.69
CA LYS A 51 5.85 19.24 39.76
C LYS A 51 6.02 18.23 38.60
N PRO A 52 6.75 18.59 37.53
CA PRO A 52 6.97 17.71 36.38
C PRO A 52 7.53 16.32 36.73
N ASN A 53 8.24 16.21 37.80
CA ASN A 53 8.84 14.95 38.31
C ASN A 53 7.93 14.21 39.34
N GLY A 54 6.65 14.56 39.43
CA GLY A 54 5.71 13.92 40.34
C GLY A 54 5.83 14.28 41.81
N LYS A 55 6.69 15.24 42.16
CA LYS A 55 6.91 15.68 43.56
C LYS A 55 6.04 16.87 43.94
N MET A 56 5.61 16.95 45.17
CA MET A 56 4.87 18.14 45.66
C MET A 56 5.79 19.32 45.92
N TYR A 57 6.99 19.08 46.44
CA TYR A 57 7.98 20.11 46.79
C TYR A 57 9.42 19.65 46.43
N ASP A 58 10.37 20.59 46.44
CA ASP A 58 11.76 20.26 46.24
C ASP A 58 12.32 19.43 47.34
N GLY A 59 13.06 18.36 47.00
CA GLY A 59 13.57 17.39 47.98
C GLY A 59 12.57 16.30 48.40
N GLY A 60 11.29 16.38 48.01
CA GLY A 60 10.33 15.31 48.20
C GLY A 60 10.52 14.12 47.26
N GLU A 61 9.75 13.08 47.49
CA GLU A 61 9.66 11.90 46.63
C GLU A 61 8.54 12.07 45.58
N CYS A 62 8.58 11.29 44.50
CA CYS A 62 7.48 11.16 43.57
C CYS A 62 6.30 10.50 44.27
N ILE A 63 5.12 11.11 44.19
CA ILE A 63 3.91 10.62 44.89
C ILE A 63 2.84 10.14 43.96
N ILE A 64 2.97 10.30 42.65
CA ILE A 64 2.02 9.84 41.64
C ILE A 64 2.67 8.78 40.72
N PHE A 65 1.89 7.76 40.40
CA PHE A 65 2.32 6.59 39.61
C PHE A 65 1.25 6.20 38.60
N PRO A 66 1.60 5.53 37.48
CA PRO A 66 0.62 5.05 36.52
C PRO A 66 -0.48 4.20 37.15
N SER A 67 -0.12 3.24 38.03
CA SER A 67 -1.04 2.44 38.82
C SER A 67 -0.44 2.15 40.22
N LYS A 68 -1.13 1.35 41.00
CA LYS A 68 -0.62 0.87 42.29
C LYS A 68 0.53 -0.14 42.08
N GLU A 69 0.42 -0.91 41.06
CA GLU A 69 1.34 -2.00 40.64
C GLU A 69 2.50 -1.45 39.78
N MET A 70 2.17 -0.65 38.78
CA MET A 70 3.12 0.00 37.87
C MET A 70 3.60 1.34 38.48
N ARG A 71 4.87 1.42 38.81
CA ARG A 71 5.47 2.63 39.38
C ARG A 71 6.50 3.31 38.49
N ASP A 72 6.68 2.77 37.30
CA ASP A 72 7.64 3.23 36.31
C ASP A 72 6.97 4.04 35.21
N TRP A 73 7.23 5.35 35.19
CA TRP A 73 6.73 6.25 34.18
C TRP A 73 7.39 6.08 32.82
N GLU A 74 8.62 5.56 32.75
CA GLU A 74 9.27 5.26 31.46
C GLU A 74 8.52 4.14 30.75
N LYS A 75 8.20 3.06 31.46
CA LYS A 75 7.41 1.95 30.91
C LYS A 75 6.01 2.40 30.49
N PHE A 76 5.33 3.21 31.32
CA PHE A 76 4.03 3.80 30.98
C PHE A 76 4.07 4.69 29.73
N SER A 77 5.22 5.26 29.40
CA SER A 77 5.40 6.11 28.22
C SER A 77 5.56 5.37 26.90
N TRP A 78 5.65 4.05 26.90
CA TRP A 78 5.78 3.24 25.71
C TRP A 78 4.63 3.52 24.72
N LYS A 79 4.96 3.49 23.45
CA LYS A 79 4.03 3.77 22.35
C LYS A 79 3.99 2.58 21.39
N LYS A 80 2.86 2.40 20.74
CA LYS A 80 2.73 1.43 19.66
C LYS A 80 3.86 1.60 18.66
N GLY A 81 4.54 0.49 18.34
CA GLY A 81 5.71 0.47 17.48
C GLY A 81 7.06 0.57 18.18
N ASP A 82 7.09 0.87 19.49
CA ASP A 82 8.33 0.83 20.27
C ASP A 82 8.87 -0.60 20.33
N VAL A 83 10.20 -0.75 20.23
CA VAL A 83 10.87 -2.04 20.38
C VAL A 83 11.28 -2.21 21.82
N LEU A 84 10.80 -3.26 22.44
CA LEU A 84 11.11 -3.65 23.80
C LEU A 84 12.05 -4.85 23.80
N VAL A 85 12.91 -4.93 24.81
CA VAL A 85 13.87 -6.03 25.01
C VAL A 85 13.80 -6.53 26.43
N ASN A 86 13.89 -7.85 26.63
CA ASN A 86 13.98 -8.45 27.96
C ASN A 86 15.39 -8.28 28.58
N GLU A 87 15.52 -8.56 29.86
CA GLU A 87 16.77 -8.31 30.63
C GLU A 87 18.02 -8.98 30.03
N ASP A 88 17.89 -10.17 29.47
CA ASP A 88 19.03 -10.91 28.90
C ASP A 88 19.32 -10.58 27.42
N GLY A 89 18.52 -9.72 26.79
CA GLY A 89 18.68 -9.31 25.40
C GLY A 89 18.29 -10.38 24.37
N SER A 90 17.62 -11.45 24.79
CA SER A 90 17.28 -12.59 23.93
C SER A 90 15.97 -12.46 23.21
N VAL A 91 15.03 -11.68 23.75
CA VAL A 91 13.67 -11.51 23.24
C VAL A 91 13.39 -10.05 22.94
N TYR A 92 12.99 -9.77 21.70
CA TYR A 92 12.56 -8.45 21.24
C TYR A 92 11.09 -8.51 20.88
N ILE A 93 10.31 -7.54 21.38
CA ILE A 93 8.88 -7.39 21.08
C ILE A 93 8.62 -5.97 20.61
N ILE A 94 7.81 -5.80 19.56
CA ILE A 94 7.30 -4.50 19.17
C ILE A 94 6.00 -4.29 19.91
N PHE A 95 5.99 -3.29 20.78
CA PHE A 95 4.86 -2.98 21.67
C PHE A 95 3.62 -2.57 20.86
N GLU A 96 2.46 -3.08 21.25
CA GLU A 96 1.17 -2.69 20.70
C GLU A 96 0.37 -1.85 21.70
N GLU A 97 -0.06 -2.44 22.83
CA GLU A 97 -0.80 -1.75 23.86
C GLU A 97 -0.70 -2.48 25.21
N PHE A 98 -1.05 -1.80 26.30
CA PHE A 98 -1.24 -2.44 27.58
C PHE A 98 -2.61 -3.13 27.61
N GLU A 99 -2.66 -4.31 28.22
CA GLU A 99 -3.87 -5.16 28.26
C GLU A 99 -4.69 -4.95 29.52
N ASP A 100 -4.11 -4.36 30.56
CA ASP A 100 -4.75 -4.14 31.84
C ASP A 100 -4.64 -2.68 32.32
N ASP A 101 -5.58 -2.27 33.14
CA ASP A 101 -5.60 -0.94 33.78
C ASP A 101 -4.46 -0.75 34.80
N ALA A 102 -3.80 -1.83 35.21
CA ALA A 102 -2.63 -1.82 36.07
C ALA A 102 -1.32 -1.64 35.33
N TYR A 103 -1.34 -1.74 33.99
CA TYR A 103 -0.18 -1.65 33.11
C TYR A 103 0.89 -2.72 33.40
N THR A 104 0.46 -3.88 33.90
CA THR A 104 1.37 -4.99 34.28
C THR A 104 1.56 -5.99 33.16
N MET A 105 0.67 -5.98 32.18
CA MET A 105 0.73 -6.83 30.99
C MET A 105 0.56 -6.00 29.72
N PHE A 106 1.17 -6.45 28.64
CA PHE A 106 1.05 -5.83 27.33
C PHE A 106 0.99 -6.85 26.20
N SER A 107 0.41 -6.44 25.08
CA SER A 107 0.45 -7.14 23.79
C SER A 107 1.46 -6.53 22.85
N GLY A 108 1.87 -7.31 21.85
CA GLY A 108 2.78 -6.85 20.83
C GLY A 108 3.05 -7.88 19.75
N LYS A 109 4.06 -7.62 18.94
CA LYS A 109 4.48 -8.56 17.89
C LYS A 109 5.96 -8.85 17.97
N TYR A 110 6.35 -10.09 17.72
CA TYR A 110 7.73 -10.52 17.70
C TYR A 110 8.08 -11.30 16.44
N TYR A 111 9.33 -11.20 16.03
CA TYR A 111 9.86 -11.97 14.93
C TYR A 111 10.41 -13.31 15.43
N TYR A 112 9.90 -14.39 14.86
CA TYR A 112 10.39 -15.74 15.13
C TYR A 112 10.99 -16.35 13.87
N SER A 113 12.17 -16.93 14.01
CA SER A 113 12.84 -17.69 12.95
C SER A 113 13.33 -19.02 13.48
N LYS A 114 12.84 -20.12 12.92
CA LYS A 114 13.36 -21.45 13.23
C LYS A 114 14.64 -21.69 12.44
N ASP A 115 15.74 -21.96 13.14
CA ASP A 115 17.06 -22.26 12.56
C ASP A 115 17.60 -21.17 11.62
N GLY A 116 17.21 -19.92 11.78
CA GLY A 116 17.63 -18.79 10.94
C GLY A 116 17.22 -18.89 9.48
N LYS A 117 16.34 -19.83 9.11
CA LYS A 117 15.91 -20.04 7.73
C LYS A 117 14.69 -19.18 7.39
N LYS A 118 14.74 -18.45 6.29
CA LYS A 118 13.65 -17.57 5.82
C LYS A 118 12.31 -18.31 5.64
N ALA A 119 12.34 -19.58 5.26
CA ALA A 119 11.15 -20.40 5.04
C ALA A 119 10.31 -20.70 6.30
N TYR A 120 10.91 -20.52 7.49
CA TYR A 120 10.26 -20.74 8.79
C TYR A 120 10.28 -19.50 9.67
N SER A 121 10.20 -18.33 9.05
CA SER A 121 10.19 -17.04 9.73
C SER A 121 8.77 -16.49 9.74
N TYR A 122 8.31 -16.04 10.90
CA TYR A 122 6.99 -15.44 11.07
C TYR A 122 7.09 -14.20 11.95
N PHE A 123 6.18 -13.31 11.72
CA PHE A 123 5.89 -12.18 12.59
C PHE A 123 4.59 -12.52 13.33
N ARG A 124 4.67 -12.71 14.65
CA ARG A 124 3.57 -13.24 15.47
C ARG A 124 3.13 -12.25 16.51
N GLU A 125 1.86 -12.32 16.83
CA GLU A 125 1.27 -11.68 17.99
C GLU A 125 1.70 -12.40 19.27
N CYS A 126 1.83 -11.64 20.35
CA CYS A 126 2.00 -12.12 21.70
C CYS A 126 1.16 -11.27 22.63
N ASP A 127 0.49 -11.95 23.55
CA ASP A 127 -0.39 -11.36 24.55
C ASP A 127 0.11 -11.77 25.95
N ASP A 128 -0.45 -11.17 27.01
CA ASP A 128 -0.13 -11.45 28.40
C ASP A 128 1.37 -11.33 28.75
N VAL A 129 2.10 -10.46 28.03
CA VAL A 129 3.55 -10.26 28.30
C VAL A 129 3.76 -9.40 29.55
N ILE A 130 4.56 -9.89 30.48
CA ILE A 130 4.81 -9.20 31.76
C ILE A 130 5.66 -7.95 31.55
N THR A 131 5.11 -6.79 31.82
CA THR A 131 5.75 -5.48 31.59
C THR A 131 7.05 -5.32 32.41
N GLU A 132 7.14 -5.89 33.60
CA GLU A 132 8.33 -5.76 34.47
C GLU A 132 9.57 -6.36 33.84
N GLU A 133 9.43 -7.41 33.01
CA GLU A 133 10.53 -8.14 32.37
C GLU A 133 11.16 -7.42 31.18
N PHE A 134 10.57 -6.32 30.71
CA PHE A 134 10.99 -5.61 29.49
C PHE A 134 11.39 -4.17 29.75
N THR A 135 12.26 -3.67 28.89
CA THR A 135 12.69 -2.25 28.84
C THR A 135 12.66 -1.76 27.40
N LEU A 136 12.59 -0.44 27.22
CA LEU A 136 12.69 0.18 25.91
C LEU A 136 14.10 -0.04 25.34
N GLU A 137 14.19 -0.52 24.11
CA GLU A 137 15.46 -0.69 23.43
C GLU A 137 16.03 0.65 22.94
N THR A 138 17.35 0.71 22.76
CA THR A 138 18.00 1.88 22.19
C THR A 138 17.53 2.11 20.74
N GLU A 139 17.52 3.37 20.32
CA GLU A 139 17.02 3.74 18.97
C GLU A 139 17.79 3.00 17.85
N ASP A 140 19.11 2.83 17.99
CA ASP A 140 19.93 2.16 16.97
C ASP A 140 19.68 0.65 16.92
N ALA A 141 19.52 -0.01 18.07
CA ALA A 141 19.21 -1.44 18.13
C ALA A 141 17.78 -1.71 17.68
N ALA A 142 16.81 -0.86 18.05
CA ALA A 142 15.44 -0.93 17.58
C ALA A 142 15.34 -0.82 16.05
N LYS A 143 16.03 0.16 15.43
CA LYS A 143 16.11 0.29 13.98
C LYS A 143 16.74 -0.94 13.32
N THR A 144 17.77 -1.51 13.92
CA THR A 144 18.43 -2.72 13.43
C THR A 144 17.49 -3.93 13.49
N TYR A 145 16.74 -4.08 14.57
CA TYR A 145 15.75 -5.15 14.72
C TYR A 145 14.64 -5.03 13.69
N ILE A 146 14.04 -3.85 13.53
CA ILE A 146 13.00 -3.57 12.51
C ILE A 146 13.53 -3.88 11.11
N LYS A 147 14.73 -3.39 10.76
CA LYS A 147 15.35 -3.66 9.47
C LYS A 147 15.56 -5.16 9.22
N THR A 148 15.94 -5.91 10.24
CA THR A 148 16.07 -7.37 10.14
C THR A 148 14.74 -8.04 9.82
N ILE A 149 13.63 -7.60 10.44
CA ILE A 149 12.27 -8.08 10.14
C ILE A 149 11.92 -7.77 8.69
N GLU A 150 12.09 -6.53 8.25
CA GLU A 150 11.79 -6.08 6.89
C GLU A 150 12.57 -6.88 5.83
N GLU A 151 13.87 -7.06 6.01
CA GLU A 151 14.72 -7.83 5.10
C GLU A 151 14.33 -9.31 5.04
N ARG A 152 13.97 -9.89 6.18
CA ARG A 152 13.61 -11.31 6.30
C ARG A 152 12.23 -11.62 5.75
N LEU A 153 11.27 -10.74 5.95
CA LEU A 153 9.88 -10.92 5.52
C LEU A 153 9.61 -10.31 4.14
N GLY A 154 10.53 -9.48 3.62
CA GLY A 154 10.47 -8.93 2.26
C GLY A 154 9.42 -7.83 2.12
N GLY A 155 9.31 -6.95 3.10
CA GLY A 155 8.40 -5.82 3.10
C GLY A 155 8.78 -4.76 4.12
N LYS A 156 8.04 -3.65 4.17
CA LYS A 156 8.19 -2.61 5.18
C LYS A 156 7.26 -2.88 6.36
N LEU A 157 7.75 -2.66 7.57
CA LEU A 157 6.92 -2.73 8.76
C LEU A 157 6.18 -1.40 8.95
N ASN A 158 4.86 -1.47 8.90
CA ASN A 158 4.01 -0.36 9.29
C ASN A 158 3.87 -0.35 10.82
N LEU A 159 4.39 0.68 11.47
CA LEU A 159 4.39 0.78 12.95
C LEU A 159 3.02 1.15 13.55
N GLU A 160 2.06 1.60 12.73
CA GLU A 160 0.69 1.87 13.18
C GLU A 160 -0.18 0.60 13.19
N THR A 161 -0.04 -0.24 12.15
CA THR A 161 -0.81 -1.50 12.04
C THR A 161 -0.04 -2.69 12.58
N LEU A 162 1.27 -2.59 12.75
CA LEU A 162 2.22 -3.66 13.04
C LEU A 162 2.14 -4.81 12.03
N GLU A 163 1.92 -4.47 10.76
CA GLU A 163 1.88 -5.42 9.64
C GLU A 163 3.04 -5.21 8.67
N ILE A 164 3.45 -6.29 8.02
CA ILE A 164 4.45 -6.20 6.95
C ILE A 164 3.76 -5.85 5.64
N GLU A 165 3.97 -4.65 5.20
CA GLU A 165 3.58 -4.19 3.87
C GLU A 165 4.58 -4.75 2.85
N LYS A 166 4.13 -5.73 2.06
CA LYS A 166 4.97 -6.29 1.00
C LYS A 166 5.30 -5.20 -0.01
N GLN A 167 6.58 -4.99 -0.28
CA GLN A 167 6.96 -4.17 -1.41
C GLN A 167 6.36 -4.77 -2.69
N LEU A 168 5.58 -3.97 -3.39
CA LEU A 168 5.04 -4.36 -4.69
C LEU A 168 6.21 -4.54 -5.66
N GLU A 169 6.48 -5.79 -6.08
CA GLU A 169 7.42 -6.05 -7.16
C GLU A 169 6.71 -5.84 -8.49
N PHE A 170 7.02 -4.72 -9.13
CA PHE A 170 6.53 -4.43 -10.48
C PHE A 170 7.42 -5.11 -11.52
N LYS A 171 6.78 -5.75 -12.49
CA LYS A 171 7.42 -6.44 -13.60
C LYS A 171 7.32 -5.61 -14.87
N ASP A 172 8.22 -5.90 -15.80
CA ASP A 172 8.17 -5.36 -17.15
C ASP A 172 6.84 -5.70 -17.85
N GLY A 173 6.09 -4.67 -18.24
CA GLY A 173 4.75 -4.75 -18.82
C GLY A 173 3.61 -4.54 -17.82
N ASP A 174 3.88 -4.46 -16.51
CA ASP A 174 2.84 -4.13 -15.54
C ASP A 174 2.36 -2.69 -15.72
N ILE A 175 1.09 -2.46 -15.44
CA ILE A 175 0.52 -1.11 -15.48
C ILE A 175 0.49 -0.56 -14.06
N VAL A 176 1.22 0.53 -13.87
CA VAL A 176 1.45 1.16 -12.57
C VAL A 176 0.95 2.59 -12.55
N MET A 177 0.55 3.05 -11.37
CA MET A 177 0.29 4.45 -11.09
C MET A 177 1.48 5.08 -10.38
N TYR A 178 1.77 6.32 -10.74
CA TYR A 178 2.67 7.22 -10.00
C TYR A 178 2.02 8.60 -9.95
N GLY A 179 1.71 9.05 -8.75
CA GLY A 179 0.84 10.21 -8.57
C GLY A 179 -0.51 10.00 -9.26
N LYS A 180 -0.83 10.87 -10.23
CA LYS A 180 -2.06 10.80 -11.04
C LYS A 180 -1.86 10.23 -12.44
N SER A 181 -0.70 9.66 -12.71
CA SER A 181 -0.32 9.16 -14.03
C SER A 181 -0.32 7.64 -14.06
N ALA A 182 -0.94 7.04 -15.09
CA ALA A 182 -0.85 5.61 -15.38
C ALA A 182 0.28 5.34 -16.38
N ALA A 183 1.09 4.31 -16.15
CA ALA A 183 2.17 3.94 -17.06
C ALA A 183 2.31 2.43 -17.26
N ILE A 184 2.69 2.01 -18.46
CA ILE A 184 3.15 0.64 -18.71
C ILE A 184 4.62 0.59 -18.35
N CYS A 185 4.91 -0.05 -17.21
CA CYS A 185 6.23 -0.15 -16.62
C CYS A 185 7.18 -0.94 -17.51
N ARG A 186 8.37 -0.40 -17.71
CA ARG A 186 9.50 -1.12 -18.27
C ARG A 186 10.45 -1.58 -17.18
N LYS A 187 10.75 -0.67 -16.24
CA LYS A 187 11.60 -0.93 -15.09
C LYS A 187 11.40 0.14 -14.03
N ILE A 188 11.43 -0.28 -12.77
CA ILE A 188 11.53 0.64 -11.63
C ILE A 188 12.87 0.41 -10.94
N TYR A 189 13.60 1.48 -10.69
CA TYR A 189 14.84 1.45 -9.93
C TYR A 189 14.86 2.62 -8.94
N LYS A 190 14.78 2.31 -7.66
CA LYS A 190 14.62 3.29 -6.58
C LYS A 190 13.39 4.17 -6.83
N HIS A 191 13.58 5.45 -7.12
CA HIS A 191 12.54 6.44 -7.38
C HIS A 191 12.35 6.76 -8.87
N THR A 192 13.03 6.02 -9.77
CA THR A 192 12.94 6.22 -11.21
C THR A 192 12.09 5.14 -11.85
N LEU A 193 11.03 5.54 -12.55
CA LEU A 193 10.21 4.69 -13.41
C LEU A 193 10.60 4.91 -14.87
N SER A 194 11.08 3.88 -15.54
CA SER A 194 11.20 3.80 -17.00
C SER A 194 9.96 3.11 -17.54
N PHE A 195 9.32 3.67 -18.56
CA PHE A 195 8.05 3.17 -19.10
C PHE A 195 8.03 3.12 -20.63
N TYR A 196 7.12 2.30 -21.17
CA TYR A 196 6.84 2.26 -22.61
C TYR A 196 5.91 3.39 -23.03
N VAL A 197 4.92 3.67 -22.21
CA VAL A 197 3.99 4.77 -22.37
C VAL A 197 3.44 5.16 -20.99
N SER A 198 3.17 6.43 -20.82
CA SER A 198 2.47 6.96 -19.64
C SER A 198 1.36 7.91 -20.09
N LEU A 199 0.23 7.84 -19.41
CA LEU A 199 -0.88 8.79 -19.52
C LEU A 199 -0.84 9.76 -18.34
N ASN A 200 -0.57 11.02 -18.62
CA ASN A 200 -0.60 12.10 -17.64
C ASN A 200 -1.80 13.01 -17.91
N GLU A 201 -2.54 13.38 -16.85
CA GLU A 201 -3.75 14.22 -16.98
C GLU A 201 -3.50 15.58 -17.65
N MET A 202 -2.30 16.14 -17.48
CA MET A 202 -1.98 17.49 -17.99
C MET A 202 -1.34 17.49 -19.38
N VAL A 203 -0.54 16.47 -19.69
CA VAL A 203 0.32 16.44 -20.90
C VAL A 203 -0.20 15.42 -21.93
N GLY A 204 -1.06 14.48 -21.51
CA GLY A 204 -1.51 13.37 -22.34
C GLY A 204 -0.52 12.20 -22.36
N LEU A 205 -0.42 11.51 -23.50
CA LEU A 205 0.46 10.35 -23.65
C LEU A 205 1.92 10.76 -23.84
N LEU A 206 2.79 10.15 -23.06
CA LEU A 206 4.25 10.23 -23.15
C LEU A 206 4.79 8.84 -23.51
N PHE A 207 5.66 8.75 -24.50
CA PHE A 207 6.20 7.48 -24.99
C PHE A 207 7.67 7.31 -24.64
N ALA A 208 8.05 6.13 -24.17
CA ALA A 208 9.41 5.64 -23.95
C ALA A 208 10.32 6.66 -23.22
N ASP A 209 9.95 7.03 -22.01
CA ASP A 209 10.65 8.02 -21.20
C ASP A 209 10.93 7.49 -19.78
N GLU A 210 11.57 8.30 -18.97
CA GLU A 210 11.86 8.05 -17.57
C GLU A 210 11.36 9.21 -16.70
N VAL A 211 10.84 8.88 -15.53
CA VAL A 211 10.39 9.87 -14.55
C VAL A 211 10.92 9.55 -13.17
N GLU A 212 11.42 10.55 -12.48
CA GLU A 212 11.67 10.47 -11.05
C GLU A 212 10.39 10.86 -10.30
N SER A 213 9.96 10.00 -9.38
CA SER A 213 8.82 10.28 -8.51
C SER A 213 9.22 10.08 -7.06
N SER A 214 8.84 11.04 -6.22
CA SER A 214 8.89 10.90 -4.76
C SER A 214 7.66 10.18 -4.21
N GLU A 215 6.64 9.94 -5.04
CA GLU A 215 5.42 9.24 -4.66
C GLU A 215 5.60 7.71 -4.82
N GLU A 216 4.88 6.96 -4.00
CA GLU A 216 4.88 5.51 -4.07
C GLU A 216 4.20 5.02 -5.35
N TYR A 217 4.74 3.95 -5.91
CA TYR A 217 4.15 3.26 -7.04
C TYR A 217 3.13 2.24 -6.56
N ARG A 218 1.99 2.14 -7.26
CA ARG A 218 1.00 1.08 -7.04
C ARG A 218 0.54 0.48 -8.36
N PHE A 219 -0.06 -0.71 -8.33
CA PHE A 219 -0.74 -1.23 -9.51
C PHE A 219 -1.93 -0.34 -9.87
N ALA A 220 -2.14 -0.16 -11.18
CA ALA A 220 -3.32 0.52 -11.70
C ALA A 220 -4.57 -0.35 -11.52
N THR A 221 -5.71 0.27 -11.17
CA THR A 221 -7.02 -0.38 -11.18
C THR A 221 -7.45 -0.70 -12.62
N GLU A 222 -8.49 -1.52 -12.80
CA GLU A 222 -8.99 -1.84 -14.15
C GLU A 222 -9.52 -0.59 -14.88
N GLU A 223 -10.14 0.35 -14.14
CA GLU A 223 -10.60 1.62 -14.71
C GLU A 223 -9.43 2.49 -15.19
N GLU A 224 -8.35 2.56 -14.40
CA GLU A 224 -7.14 3.32 -14.76
C GLU A 224 -6.40 2.70 -15.95
N LYS A 225 -6.34 1.36 -16.02
CA LYS A 225 -5.82 0.64 -17.19
C LYS A 225 -6.64 0.93 -18.43
N GLN A 226 -7.97 0.89 -18.31
CA GLN A 226 -8.87 1.17 -19.43
C GLN A 226 -8.67 2.59 -19.94
N GLN A 227 -8.54 3.59 -19.07
CA GLN A 227 -8.27 4.98 -19.46
C GLN A 227 -6.96 5.10 -20.26
N LEU A 228 -5.90 4.40 -19.87
CA LEU A 228 -4.65 4.38 -20.61
C LEU A 228 -4.81 3.74 -21.99
N PHE A 229 -5.53 2.62 -22.08
CA PHE A 229 -5.80 1.95 -23.35
C PHE A 229 -6.70 2.75 -24.27
N ASP A 230 -7.74 3.39 -23.74
CA ASP A 230 -8.62 4.29 -24.52
C ASP A 230 -7.84 5.49 -25.08
N ALA A 231 -6.88 6.01 -24.30
CA ALA A 231 -6.02 7.09 -24.78
C ALA A 231 -5.09 6.62 -25.89
N LEU A 232 -4.53 5.42 -25.79
CA LEU A 232 -3.73 4.81 -26.87
C LEU A 232 -4.56 4.59 -28.12
N GLU A 233 -5.78 4.06 -28.00
CA GLU A 233 -6.68 3.81 -29.13
C GLU A 233 -7.04 5.11 -29.88
N LYS A 234 -7.28 6.21 -29.14
CA LYS A 234 -7.52 7.54 -29.75
C LYS A 234 -6.36 8.04 -30.59
N GLU A 235 -5.12 7.68 -30.21
CA GLU A 235 -3.90 8.00 -30.99
C GLU A 235 -3.61 6.94 -32.07
N GLY A 236 -4.55 6.01 -32.32
CA GLY A 236 -4.37 4.93 -33.29
C GLY A 236 -3.30 3.92 -32.90
N LYS A 237 -3.07 3.72 -31.59
CA LYS A 237 -2.04 2.84 -31.03
C LYS A 237 -2.63 1.80 -30.08
N ALA A 238 -1.91 0.70 -29.88
CA ALA A 238 -2.23 -0.32 -28.88
C ALA A 238 -0.97 -0.83 -28.20
N TRP A 239 -1.14 -1.43 -27.03
CA TRP A 239 -0.10 -2.16 -26.33
C TRP A 239 -0.10 -3.64 -26.75
N ASP A 240 1.01 -4.12 -27.29
CA ASP A 240 1.25 -5.54 -27.55
C ASP A 240 2.02 -6.11 -26.36
N ALA A 241 1.31 -6.81 -25.46
CA ALA A 241 1.88 -7.37 -24.25
C ALA A 241 2.86 -8.54 -24.51
N GLU A 242 2.72 -9.25 -25.62
CA GLU A 242 3.60 -10.35 -25.97
C GLU A 242 4.96 -9.83 -26.48
N LYS A 243 4.92 -8.82 -27.35
CA LYS A 243 6.13 -8.19 -27.90
C LYS A 243 6.69 -7.08 -27.02
N LYS A 244 5.95 -6.67 -25.99
CA LYS A 244 6.27 -5.54 -25.10
C LYS A 244 6.61 -4.26 -25.86
N GLN A 245 5.70 -3.86 -26.73
CA GLN A 245 5.85 -2.66 -27.55
C GLN A 245 4.51 -1.99 -27.84
N ILE A 246 4.58 -0.69 -28.11
CA ILE A 246 3.44 0.06 -28.65
C ILE A 246 3.40 -0.18 -30.16
N VAL A 247 2.26 -0.59 -30.67
CA VAL A 247 2.02 -0.86 -32.09
C VAL A 247 0.97 0.11 -32.64
N ASP A 248 1.10 0.44 -33.91
CA ASP A 248 0.06 1.23 -34.60
C ASP A 248 -1.14 0.34 -34.88
N LEU A 249 -2.30 0.80 -34.47
CA LEU A 249 -3.56 0.19 -34.86
C LEU A 249 -3.74 0.43 -36.37
N LYS A 250 -3.92 -0.65 -37.14
CA LYS A 250 -4.37 -0.48 -38.52
C LYS A 250 -5.70 0.29 -38.48
N PRO A 251 -5.87 1.36 -39.29
CA PRO A 251 -7.11 2.11 -39.29
C PRO A 251 -8.26 1.14 -39.50
N LYS A 252 -9.25 1.20 -38.58
CA LYS A 252 -10.52 0.47 -38.74
C LYS A 252 -11.17 1.01 -40.01
N VAL A 253 -10.99 0.33 -41.14
CA VAL A 253 -11.56 0.77 -42.38
C VAL A 253 -13.09 0.65 -42.27
N GLU A 254 -13.76 1.78 -42.15
CA GLU A 254 -15.20 1.87 -42.11
C GLU A 254 -15.72 1.59 -43.51
N LEU A 255 -16.27 0.39 -43.73
CA LEU A 255 -16.88 0.02 -45.02
C LEU A 255 -18.11 0.89 -45.30
N LYS A 256 -18.14 1.48 -46.48
CA LYS A 256 -19.24 2.28 -46.98
C LYS A 256 -20.05 1.51 -48.04
N PRO A 257 -21.35 1.75 -48.17
CA PRO A 257 -22.11 1.17 -49.26
C PRO A 257 -21.42 1.37 -50.63
N PHE A 258 -21.34 0.27 -51.39
CA PHE A 258 -20.66 0.13 -52.67
C PHE A 258 -19.12 -0.02 -52.65
N ASP A 259 -18.51 -0.13 -51.46
CA ASP A 259 -17.10 -0.49 -51.39
C ASP A 259 -16.86 -1.92 -51.91
N ASN A 260 -15.73 -2.09 -52.65
CA ASN A 260 -15.29 -3.41 -53.01
C ASN A 260 -14.69 -4.12 -51.81
N VAL A 261 -15.13 -5.34 -51.56
CA VAL A 261 -14.75 -6.12 -50.38
C VAL A 261 -14.37 -7.54 -50.75
N LEU A 262 -13.63 -8.18 -49.87
CA LEU A 262 -13.42 -9.63 -49.83
C LEU A 262 -14.27 -10.22 -48.72
N VAL A 263 -14.97 -11.31 -49.02
CA VAL A 263 -15.94 -11.97 -48.12
C VAL A 263 -15.70 -13.48 -48.06
N ARG A 264 -16.03 -14.08 -46.92
CA ARG A 264 -16.10 -15.56 -46.74
C ARG A 264 -17.01 -15.87 -45.56
N HIS A 265 -17.49 -17.13 -45.44
CA HIS A 265 -18.28 -17.59 -44.29
C HIS A 265 -17.43 -18.22 -43.21
N GLN A 266 -16.35 -18.91 -43.56
CA GLN A 266 -15.46 -19.60 -42.62
C GLN A 266 -14.00 -19.26 -42.88
N LYS A 267 -13.18 -19.33 -41.85
CA LYS A 267 -11.73 -19.10 -41.98
C LYS A 267 -11.03 -20.08 -42.93
N THR A 268 -11.64 -21.23 -43.16
CA THR A 268 -11.14 -22.27 -44.06
C THR A 268 -11.56 -22.08 -45.52
N GLU A 269 -12.45 -21.11 -45.77
CA GLU A 269 -12.89 -20.78 -47.16
C GLU A 269 -11.99 -19.74 -47.82
N GLU A 270 -11.99 -19.78 -49.13
CA GLU A 270 -11.29 -18.78 -49.95
C GLU A 270 -12.02 -17.45 -49.90
N TRP A 271 -11.28 -16.35 -49.87
CA TRP A 271 -11.79 -15.02 -50.01
C TRP A 271 -12.36 -14.79 -51.39
N ARG A 272 -13.57 -14.20 -51.49
CA ARG A 272 -14.29 -13.89 -52.73
C ARG A 272 -14.56 -12.40 -52.80
N ALA A 273 -14.39 -11.84 -53.97
CA ALA A 273 -14.72 -10.44 -54.23
C ALA A 273 -16.25 -10.20 -54.17
N ASN A 274 -16.66 -9.12 -53.56
CA ASN A 274 -18.04 -8.71 -53.47
C ASN A 274 -18.16 -7.17 -53.34
N ILE A 275 -19.36 -6.66 -53.29
CA ILE A 275 -19.67 -5.24 -53.05
C ILE A 275 -20.46 -5.12 -51.78
N PHE A 276 -19.97 -4.33 -50.82
CA PHE A 276 -20.58 -4.11 -49.54
C PHE A 276 -21.83 -3.24 -49.66
N SER A 277 -22.86 -3.58 -48.93
CA SER A 277 -24.11 -2.81 -48.86
C SER A 277 -24.24 -2.11 -47.50
N HIS A 278 -24.35 -2.89 -46.42
CA HIS A 278 -24.47 -2.39 -45.06
C HIS A 278 -24.17 -3.48 -44.03
N THR A 279 -24.08 -3.11 -42.77
CA THR A 279 -23.99 -4.04 -41.66
C THR A 279 -25.41 -4.23 -41.09
N ASP A 280 -25.81 -5.48 -40.85
CA ASP A 280 -27.08 -5.85 -40.23
C ASP A 280 -26.86 -6.90 -39.17
N LYS A 281 -27.03 -6.50 -37.90
CA LYS A 281 -26.82 -7.34 -36.71
C LYS A 281 -28.06 -8.14 -36.29
N THR A 282 -29.00 -8.33 -37.15
CA THR A 282 -30.24 -9.12 -36.88
C THR A 282 -29.98 -10.64 -36.96
N ASP A 283 -28.91 -11.04 -37.61
CA ASP A 283 -28.45 -12.43 -37.64
C ASP A 283 -27.25 -12.61 -36.66
N GLU A 284 -27.22 -13.73 -35.95
CA GLU A 284 -26.22 -13.98 -34.91
C GLU A 284 -24.77 -14.17 -35.44
N TYR A 285 -24.64 -14.51 -36.74
CA TYR A 285 -23.36 -14.87 -37.38
C TYR A 285 -23.02 -14.15 -38.66
N LEU A 286 -24.00 -13.50 -39.33
CA LEU A 286 -23.86 -12.96 -40.67
C LEU A 286 -24.08 -11.44 -40.70
N ASP A 287 -23.13 -10.71 -40.13
CA ASP A 287 -23.23 -9.27 -39.91
C ASP A 287 -23.12 -8.43 -41.18
N TYR A 288 -22.47 -8.94 -42.23
CA TYR A 288 -22.16 -8.13 -43.41
C TYR A 288 -23.06 -8.47 -44.57
N VAL A 289 -23.86 -7.51 -45.02
CA VAL A 289 -24.71 -7.63 -46.17
C VAL A 289 -24.03 -7.08 -47.40
N CYS A 290 -23.87 -7.93 -48.41
CA CYS A 290 -23.26 -7.60 -49.68
C CYS A 290 -24.27 -7.88 -50.84
N VAL A 291 -23.95 -7.47 -52.07
CA VAL A 291 -24.79 -7.65 -53.25
C VAL A 291 -25.21 -9.11 -53.45
N ASN A 292 -24.32 -10.06 -53.15
CA ASN A 292 -24.58 -11.49 -53.36
C ASN A 292 -24.91 -12.27 -52.09
N GLY A 293 -25.39 -11.61 -51.03
CA GLY A 293 -25.81 -12.30 -49.80
C GLY A 293 -25.20 -11.73 -48.52
N ARG A 294 -25.37 -12.48 -47.42
CA ARG A 294 -24.83 -12.14 -46.10
C ARG A 294 -23.57 -12.95 -45.83
N TRP A 295 -22.63 -12.37 -45.08
CA TRP A 295 -21.32 -12.95 -44.85
C TRP A 295 -20.89 -12.75 -43.41
N GLU A 296 -20.12 -13.71 -42.88
CA GLU A 296 -19.54 -13.66 -41.52
C GLU A 296 -18.29 -12.78 -41.48
N PHE A 297 -17.45 -12.89 -42.52
CA PHE A 297 -16.21 -12.10 -42.62
C PHE A 297 -16.27 -11.20 -43.85
N CYS A 298 -15.91 -9.93 -43.65
CA CYS A 298 -15.88 -8.93 -44.71
C CYS A 298 -14.70 -7.96 -44.42
N ILE A 299 -13.81 -7.80 -45.41
CA ILE A 299 -12.67 -6.89 -45.36
C ILE A 299 -12.61 -6.05 -46.61
N PRO A 300 -12.00 -4.83 -46.58
CA PRO A 300 -11.79 -4.04 -47.81
C PRO A 300 -11.02 -4.84 -48.84
N TYR A 301 -11.37 -4.67 -50.09
CA TYR A 301 -10.61 -5.22 -51.22
C TYR A 301 -9.24 -4.51 -51.32
N GLU A 302 -9.24 -3.17 -51.23
CA GLU A 302 -8.05 -2.35 -51.33
C GLU A 302 -7.06 -2.65 -50.21
N GLY A 303 -5.86 -2.99 -50.55
CA GLY A 303 -4.77 -3.41 -49.66
C GLY A 303 -4.81 -4.89 -49.25
N ASN A 304 -5.86 -5.65 -49.69
CA ASN A 304 -6.01 -7.08 -49.43
C ASN A 304 -6.13 -7.92 -50.71
N GLU A 305 -5.81 -7.38 -51.86
CA GLU A 305 -5.99 -8.01 -53.16
C GLU A 305 -5.31 -9.38 -53.27
N SER A 306 -4.17 -9.53 -52.57
CA SER A 306 -3.40 -10.76 -52.56
C SER A 306 -4.10 -11.94 -51.84
N LEU A 307 -5.14 -11.67 -51.06
CA LEU A 307 -5.92 -12.67 -50.36
C LEU A 307 -7.00 -13.30 -51.25
N LEU A 308 -7.40 -12.66 -52.37
CA LEU A 308 -8.43 -13.17 -53.27
C LEU A 308 -8.09 -14.58 -53.73
N GLY A 309 -9.05 -15.52 -53.55
CA GLY A 309 -8.85 -16.93 -53.93
C GLY A 309 -7.92 -17.71 -52.95
N THR A 310 -7.59 -17.14 -51.82
CA THR A 310 -6.77 -17.83 -50.82
C THR A 310 -7.55 -18.02 -49.53
N THR A 311 -7.12 -18.96 -48.68
CA THR A 311 -7.66 -19.21 -47.31
C THR A 311 -6.83 -18.48 -46.25
N LYS A 312 -5.83 -17.69 -46.62
CA LYS A 312 -4.98 -16.97 -45.65
C LYS A 312 -5.75 -15.93 -44.91
N ASP A 313 -5.46 -15.74 -43.60
CA ASP A 313 -5.98 -14.64 -42.84
C ASP A 313 -5.25 -13.33 -43.17
N VAL A 314 -5.88 -12.22 -42.83
CA VAL A 314 -5.24 -10.91 -42.87
C VAL A 314 -4.10 -10.93 -41.87
N GLU A 315 -2.85 -10.69 -42.33
CA GLU A 315 -1.73 -10.52 -41.42
C GLU A 315 -2.01 -9.32 -40.50
N GLY A 316 -2.12 -9.60 -39.19
CA GLY A 316 -2.43 -8.64 -38.14
C GLY A 316 -1.31 -7.66 -37.86
#